data_7120e45daf68b4f687f122128919be55
#
_entry.id   7120e45daf68b4f687f122128919be55
#
_cell.length_a   1.000
_cell.length_b   1.000
_cell.length_c   1.000
_cell.angle_alpha   90.00
_cell.angle_beta   90.00
_cell.angle_gamma   90.00
#
_symmetry.space_group_name_H-M   'P 1'
#
loop_
_entity.id
_entity.type
_entity.pdbx_description
1 polymer ?
#
loop_
_entity_poly.entity_id
_entity_poly.type
_entity_poly.pdbx_seq_one_letter_code
_entity_poly.pdbx_strand_id
1 'polypeptide(L)'
;EIIASVYDKMEQTGLEHGILFIDEINCVSETLAPTMLQFLQCKTFGNQAVPAGWVIVAAGNPPEYNKSVRDFDLVTLDRVRRIDIEPNLAVWQEYARAHRLHPAVQAYLELRPQHFYRIQNDVDGPQFVTARGWEDLSAMLTACTKLDLPVDEALIGQYLRHPEVAR
;
A
#
# COMPACT_ATOMS: atom_id res chain seq x y z
N GLU A 1 6.42 0.33 22.78
CA GLU A 1 6.20 1.54 21.94
C GLU A 1 4.83 1.57 21.27
N ILE A 2 4.42 0.52 20.51
CA ILE A 2 3.14 0.51 19.74
C ILE A 2 1.93 0.80 20.64
N ILE A 3 1.78 0.09 21.77
CA ILE A 3 0.64 0.31 22.68
C ILE A 3 0.77 1.63 23.44
N ALA A 4 1.98 2.02 23.80
CA ALA A 4 2.22 3.31 24.46
C ALA A 4 1.71 4.47 23.59
N SER A 5 1.96 4.45 22.27
CA SER A 5 1.47 5.47 21.35
C SER A 5 -0.07 5.58 21.30
N VAL A 6 -0.79 4.49 21.55
CA VAL A 6 -2.26 4.51 21.68
C VAL A 6 -2.70 5.29 22.91
N TYR A 7 -2.06 5.03 24.06
CA TYR A 7 -2.36 5.75 25.32
C TYR A 7 -2.00 7.23 25.22
N ASP A 8 -0.82 7.55 24.64
CA ASP A 8 -0.41 8.93 24.38
C ASP A 8 -1.42 9.66 23.49
N LYS A 9 -1.96 8.96 22.46
CA LYS A 9 -2.97 9.54 21.58
C LYS A 9 -4.30 9.77 22.28
N MET A 10 -4.72 8.84 23.14
CA MET A 10 -5.92 9.01 23.97
C MET A 10 -5.79 10.23 24.89
N GLU A 11 -4.63 10.39 25.54
CA GLU A 11 -4.36 11.53 26.41
C GLU A 11 -4.37 12.86 25.66
N GLN A 12 -3.75 12.90 24.45
CA GLN A 12 -3.69 14.10 23.63
C GLN A 12 -5.05 14.52 23.05
N THR A 13 -5.93 13.56 22.72
CA THR A 13 -7.18 13.83 22.01
C THR A 13 -8.43 13.75 22.87
N GLY A 14 -8.33 13.13 24.06
CA GLY A 14 -9.48 12.81 24.91
C GLY A 14 -10.43 11.73 24.32
N LEU A 15 -10.02 11.05 23.24
CA LEU A 15 -10.82 10.02 22.60
C LEU A 15 -10.57 8.65 23.25
N GLU A 16 -11.62 7.99 23.68
CA GLU A 16 -11.56 6.66 24.30
C GLU A 16 -11.61 5.51 23.28
N HIS A 17 -11.78 5.80 21.98
CA HIS A 17 -11.88 4.81 20.91
C HIS A 17 -11.14 5.27 19.65
N GLY A 18 -10.72 4.30 18.84
CA GLY A 18 -9.98 4.59 17.62
C GLY A 18 -9.55 3.33 16.86
N ILE A 19 -8.71 3.55 15.86
CA ILE A 19 -8.12 2.50 15.06
C ILE A 19 -6.61 2.51 15.26
N LEU A 20 -6.05 1.36 15.64
CA LEU A 20 -4.62 1.11 15.58
C LEU A 20 -4.32 0.43 14.24
N PHE A 21 -3.74 1.19 13.32
CA PHE A 21 -3.34 0.67 12.00
C PHE A 21 -1.89 0.20 12.02
N ILE A 22 -1.66 -1.03 11.55
CA ILE A 22 -0.34 -1.65 11.46
C ILE A 22 -0.08 -2.01 10.01
N ASP A 23 0.88 -1.34 9.40
CA ASP A 23 1.27 -1.61 8.02
C ASP A 23 2.34 -2.71 7.95
N GLU A 24 2.38 -3.44 6.84
CA GLU A 24 3.34 -4.51 6.55
C GLU A 24 3.44 -5.59 7.65
N ILE A 25 2.32 -5.96 8.26
CA ILE A 25 2.26 -6.88 9.41
C ILE A 25 2.94 -8.23 9.14
N ASN A 26 2.98 -8.67 7.90
CA ASN A 26 3.56 -9.94 7.48
C ASN A 26 5.00 -9.85 6.94
N CYS A 27 5.61 -8.65 7.01
CA CYS A 27 7.03 -8.42 6.69
C CYS A 27 7.95 -8.49 7.91
N VAL A 28 7.45 -8.88 9.07
CA VAL A 28 8.23 -8.99 10.30
C VAL A 28 9.19 -10.18 10.28
N SER A 29 10.27 -10.09 11.08
CA SER A 29 11.24 -11.19 11.20
C SER A 29 10.61 -12.46 11.77
N GLU A 30 11.24 -13.62 11.51
CA GLU A 30 10.80 -14.92 12.04
C GLU A 30 10.62 -14.93 13.55
N THR A 31 11.48 -14.24 14.25
CA THR A 31 11.47 -14.16 15.72
C THR A 31 10.32 -13.32 16.26
N LEU A 32 9.86 -12.33 15.49
CA LEU A 32 8.76 -11.43 15.88
C LEU A 32 7.39 -11.89 15.40
N ALA A 33 7.32 -12.69 14.34
CA ALA A 33 6.06 -13.13 13.76
C ALA A 33 5.10 -13.78 14.78
N PRO A 34 5.52 -14.73 15.64
CA PRO A 34 4.63 -15.30 16.66
C PRO A 34 4.08 -14.26 17.62
N THR A 35 4.90 -13.28 18.02
CA THR A 35 4.50 -12.22 18.94
C THR A 35 3.48 -11.27 18.28
N MET A 36 3.67 -10.95 17.02
CA MET A 36 2.72 -10.11 16.27
C MET A 36 1.39 -10.83 16.05
N LEU A 37 1.41 -12.14 15.79
CA LEU A 37 0.20 -12.93 15.69
C LEU A 37 -0.56 -13.00 17.04
N GLN A 38 0.16 -13.20 18.12
CA GLN A 38 -0.41 -13.14 19.47
C GLN A 38 -1.01 -11.76 19.76
N PHE A 39 -0.34 -10.70 19.32
CA PHE A 39 -0.85 -9.33 19.45
C PHE A 39 -2.18 -9.15 18.73
N LEU A 40 -2.29 -9.58 17.48
CA LEU A 40 -3.55 -9.53 16.73
C LEU A 40 -4.68 -10.30 17.40
N GLN A 41 -4.36 -11.46 17.99
CA GLN A 41 -5.34 -12.34 18.62
C GLN A 41 -5.81 -11.84 19.99
N CYS A 42 -4.85 -11.44 20.83
CA CYS A 42 -5.09 -11.14 22.24
C CYS A 42 -5.20 -9.63 22.51
N LYS A 43 -4.84 -8.79 21.55
CA LYS A 43 -4.71 -7.33 21.72
C LYS A 43 -3.75 -6.94 22.84
N THR A 44 -2.74 -7.78 23.12
CA THR A 44 -1.74 -7.57 24.15
C THR A 44 -0.35 -7.71 23.57
N PHE A 45 0.60 -6.92 24.05
CA PHE A 45 2.01 -7.03 23.73
C PHE A 45 2.83 -6.97 25.04
N GLY A 46 3.41 -8.12 25.41
CA GLY A 46 3.99 -8.28 26.73
C GLY A 46 2.94 -8.13 27.84
N ASN A 47 3.18 -7.18 28.73
CA ASN A 47 2.27 -6.88 29.85
C ASN A 47 1.30 -5.71 29.58
N GLN A 48 1.31 -5.19 28.35
CA GLN A 48 0.43 -4.08 27.95
C GLN A 48 -0.73 -4.59 27.09
N ALA A 49 -1.91 -4.01 27.29
CA ALA A 49 -3.10 -4.30 26.49
C ALA A 49 -3.53 -3.07 25.68
N VAL A 50 -4.06 -3.31 24.48
CA VAL A 50 -4.75 -2.27 23.71
C VAL A 50 -6.02 -1.90 24.46
N PRO A 51 -6.31 -0.60 24.70
CA PRO A 51 -7.49 -0.19 25.43
C PRO A 51 -8.80 -0.68 24.80
N ALA A 52 -9.81 -0.89 25.64
CA ALA A 52 -11.17 -1.16 25.17
C ALA A 52 -11.64 -0.02 24.23
N GLY A 53 -12.40 -0.35 23.21
CA GLY A 53 -12.86 0.64 22.21
C GLY A 53 -11.91 0.83 21.03
N TRP A 54 -10.68 0.31 21.08
CA TRP A 54 -9.74 0.37 19.97
C TRP A 54 -9.79 -0.90 19.10
N VAL A 55 -9.82 -0.68 17.78
CA VAL A 55 -9.82 -1.76 16.78
C VAL A 55 -8.43 -1.83 16.15
N ILE A 56 -7.88 -3.04 16.05
CA ILE A 56 -6.63 -3.26 15.31
C ILE A 56 -6.99 -3.55 13.85
N VAL A 57 -6.40 -2.78 12.95
CA VAL A 57 -6.46 -3.01 11.50
C VAL A 57 -5.02 -3.20 11.03
N ALA A 58 -4.77 -4.29 10.33
CA ALA A 58 -3.45 -4.60 9.82
C ALA A 58 -3.49 -4.73 8.29
N ALA A 59 -2.48 -4.20 7.63
CA ALA A 59 -2.26 -4.36 6.20
C ALA A 59 -1.03 -5.23 5.95
N GLY A 60 -1.05 -5.97 4.86
CA GLY A 60 0.07 -6.80 4.43
C GLY A 60 -0.01 -7.08 2.94
N ASN A 61 1.13 -7.37 2.34
CA ASN A 61 1.20 -7.72 0.93
C ASN A 61 1.17 -9.25 0.77
N PRO A 62 0.57 -9.78 -0.29
CA PRO A 62 0.63 -11.20 -0.57
C PRO A 62 2.05 -11.65 -0.97
N PRO A 63 2.40 -12.94 -0.79
CA PRO A 63 3.76 -13.45 -1.03
C PRO A 63 4.28 -13.23 -2.45
N GLU A 64 3.39 -13.10 -3.43
CA GLU A 64 3.73 -12.86 -4.83
C GLU A 64 4.45 -11.51 -5.04
N TYR A 65 4.18 -10.54 -4.16
CA TYR A 65 4.79 -9.21 -4.24
C TYR A 65 6.08 -9.07 -3.44
N ASN A 66 6.27 -9.92 -2.43
CA ASN A 66 7.46 -9.85 -1.59
C ASN A 66 7.82 -11.25 -1.06
N LYS A 67 8.96 -11.78 -1.47
CA LYS A 67 9.45 -13.10 -1.06
C LYS A 67 9.75 -13.21 0.44
N SER A 68 9.87 -12.10 1.14
CA SER A 68 10.07 -12.05 2.60
C SER A 68 8.76 -12.11 3.38
N VAL A 69 7.62 -12.05 2.69
CA VAL A 69 6.29 -12.11 3.28
C VAL A 69 5.94 -13.54 3.65
N ARG A 70 5.27 -13.72 4.78
CA ARG A 70 4.75 -15.00 5.25
C ARG A 70 3.23 -15.01 5.19
N ASP A 71 2.70 -16.16 4.80
CA ASP A 71 1.27 -16.40 4.95
C ASP A 71 0.92 -16.58 6.43
N PHE A 72 -0.23 -16.06 6.80
CA PHE A 72 -0.81 -16.35 8.11
C PHE A 72 -1.33 -17.78 8.13
N ASP A 73 -1.12 -18.45 9.24
CA ASP A 73 -1.69 -19.79 9.46
C ASP A 73 -3.23 -19.75 9.59
N LEU A 74 -3.86 -20.90 9.41
CA LEU A 74 -5.32 -21.03 9.48
C LEU A 74 -5.89 -20.59 10.84
N VAL A 75 -5.14 -20.80 11.93
CA VAL A 75 -5.57 -20.42 13.28
C VAL A 75 -5.65 -18.90 13.42
N THR A 76 -4.72 -18.19 12.81
CA THR A 76 -4.71 -16.72 12.77
C THR A 76 -5.81 -16.18 11.87
N LEU A 77 -5.97 -16.77 10.67
CA LEU A 77 -6.99 -16.35 9.71
C LEU A 77 -8.41 -16.53 10.25
N ASP A 78 -8.64 -17.56 11.08
CA ASP A 78 -9.94 -17.80 11.73
C ASP A 78 -10.33 -16.70 12.74
N ARG A 79 -9.34 -15.99 13.29
CA ARG A 79 -9.53 -14.95 14.32
C ARG A 79 -9.56 -13.53 13.79
N VAL A 80 -9.18 -13.32 12.53
CA VAL A 80 -9.22 -12.01 11.87
C VAL A 80 -10.31 -11.97 10.82
N ARG A 81 -10.67 -10.76 10.38
CA ARG A 81 -11.54 -10.58 9.21
C ARG A 81 -10.67 -10.11 8.06
N ARG A 82 -10.44 -11.00 7.10
CA ARG A 82 -9.65 -10.71 5.91
C ARG A 82 -10.48 -9.91 4.91
N ILE A 83 -9.87 -8.86 4.39
CA ILE A 83 -10.40 -8.04 3.30
C ILE A 83 -9.33 -8.02 2.21
N ASP A 84 -9.64 -8.58 1.05
CA ASP A 84 -8.74 -8.56 -0.10
C ASP A 84 -8.97 -7.27 -0.89
N ILE A 85 -7.89 -6.52 -1.12
CA ILE A 85 -7.90 -5.28 -1.87
C ILE A 85 -7.30 -5.55 -3.25
N GLU A 86 -8.06 -5.32 -4.29
CA GLU A 86 -7.63 -5.48 -5.67
C GLU A 86 -7.51 -4.13 -6.38
N PRO A 87 -6.54 -3.98 -7.29
CA PRO A 87 -6.44 -2.80 -8.12
C PRO A 87 -7.67 -2.62 -9.00
N ASN A 88 -8.32 -1.47 -8.92
CA ASN A 88 -9.50 -1.15 -9.71
C ASN A 88 -9.33 0.20 -10.41
N LEU A 89 -9.26 0.16 -11.75
CA LEU A 89 -9.04 1.37 -12.55
C LEU A 89 -10.17 2.39 -12.40
N ALA A 90 -11.43 1.95 -12.34
CA ALA A 90 -12.56 2.89 -12.24
C ALA A 90 -12.51 3.68 -10.93
N VAL A 91 -12.24 2.99 -9.82
CA VAL A 91 -12.08 3.63 -8.50
C VAL A 91 -10.86 4.53 -8.50
N TRP A 92 -9.75 4.11 -9.10
CA TRP A 92 -8.54 4.94 -9.21
C TRP A 92 -8.78 6.18 -10.08
N GLN A 93 -9.57 6.10 -11.14
CA GLN A 93 -9.93 7.25 -11.96
C GLN A 93 -10.78 8.27 -11.20
N GLU A 94 -11.67 7.84 -10.33
CA GLU A 94 -12.42 8.75 -9.43
C GLU A 94 -11.46 9.47 -8.49
N TYR A 95 -10.53 8.74 -7.86
CA TYR A 95 -9.46 9.30 -7.06
C TYR A 95 -8.61 10.30 -7.86
N ALA A 96 -8.17 9.93 -9.07
CA ALA A 96 -7.36 10.75 -9.93
C ALA A 96 -8.02 12.09 -10.29
N ARG A 97 -9.33 12.09 -10.55
CA ARG A 97 -10.10 13.31 -10.80
C ARG A 97 -10.21 14.17 -9.54
N ALA A 98 -10.54 13.56 -8.40
CA ALA A 98 -10.67 14.27 -7.13
C ALA A 98 -9.37 14.95 -6.70
N HIS A 99 -8.22 14.30 -6.94
CA HIS A 99 -6.89 14.79 -6.60
C HIS A 99 -6.21 15.58 -7.73
N ARG A 100 -6.91 15.79 -8.85
CA ARG A 100 -6.43 16.57 -10.00
C ARG A 100 -5.11 16.05 -10.56
N LEU A 101 -4.98 14.73 -10.70
CA LEU A 101 -3.83 14.12 -11.33
C LEU A 101 -3.68 14.61 -12.77
N HIS A 102 -2.45 14.55 -13.29
CA HIS A 102 -2.10 15.08 -14.60
C HIS A 102 -3.00 14.52 -15.71
N PRO A 103 -3.59 15.37 -16.58
CA PRO A 103 -4.59 14.93 -17.55
C PRO A 103 -4.05 13.93 -18.58
N ALA A 104 -2.76 13.99 -18.93
CA ALA A 104 -2.15 13.01 -19.84
C ALA A 104 -2.19 11.58 -19.28
N VAL A 105 -1.99 11.39 -17.98
CA VAL A 105 -2.07 10.08 -17.33
C VAL A 105 -3.51 9.55 -17.38
N GLN A 106 -4.48 10.40 -17.09
CA GLN A 106 -5.89 10.02 -17.13
C GLN A 106 -6.32 9.64 -18.55
N ALA A 107 -5.99 10.47 -19.55
CA ALA A 107 -6.31 10.20 -20.95
C ALA A 107 -5.62 8.91 -21.47
N TYR A 108 -4.37 8.68 -21.08
CA TYR A 108 -3.66 7.46 -21.46
C TYR A 108 -4.36 6.20 -20.92
N LEU A 109 -4.75 6.21 -19.66
CA LEU A 109 -5.41 5.06 -19.04
C LEU A 109 -6.86 4.86 -19.52
N GLU A 110 -7.52 5.88 -20.03
CA GLU A 110 -8.80 5.74 -20.76
C GLU A 110 -8.60 4.99 -22.09
N LEU A 111 -7.50 5.26 -22.79
CA LEU A 111 -7.17 4.61 -24.06
C LEU A 111 -6.54 3.22 -23.89
N ARG A 112 -5.86 2.99 -22.79
CA ARG A 112 -5.09 1.76 -22.51
C ARG A 112 -5.37 1.23 -21.09
N PRO A 113 -6.61 0.86 -20.76
CA PRO A 113 -6.98 0.44 -19.40
C PRO A 113 -6.19 -0.79 -18.91
N GLN A 114 -5.76 -1.66 -19.84
CA GLN A 114 -4.93 -2.81 -19.52
C GLN A 114 -3.53 -2.47 -19.01
N HIS A 115 -3.09 -1.23 -19.15
CA HIS A 115 -1.78 -0.77 -18.64
C HIS A 115 -1.84 -0.23 -17.22
N PHE A 116 -3.01 -0.19 -16.60
CA PHE A 116 -3.17 0.35 -15.25
C PHE A 116 -2.39 -0.41 -14.17
N TYR A 117 -2.44 -1.75 -14.24
CA TYR A 117 -1.79 -2.60 -13.27
C TYR A 117 -1.25 -3.85 -13.95
N ARG A 118 0.08 -3.98 -13.95
CA ARG A 118 0.76 -5.13 -14.55
C ARG A 118 1.97 -5.48 -13.70
N ILE A 119 2.12 -6.75 -13.37
CA ILE A 119 3.30 -7.29 -12.71
C ILE A 119 3.73 -8.53 -13.48
N GLN A 120 4.95 -8.51 -14.00
CA GLN A 120 5.54 -9.59 -14.76
C GLN A 120 6.98 -9.81 -14.30
N ASN A 121 7.41 -11.06 -14.26
CA ASN A 121 8.81 -11.40 -14.04
C ASN A 121 9.41 -11.80 -15.39
N ASP A 122 10.38 -11.07 -15.84
CA ASP A 122 11.15 -11.37 -17.05
C ASP A 122 12.59 -11.78 -16.71
N VAL A 123 13.33 -12.22 -17.71
CA VAL A 123 14.76 -12.61 -17.58
C VAL A 123 15.61 -11.45 -17.05
N ASP A 124 15.25 -10.22 -17.42
CA ASP A 124 15.94 -8.98 -17.02
C ASP A 124 15.47 -8.43 -15.65
N GLY A 125 14.55 -9.13 -14.98
CA GLY A 125 14.04 -8.75 -13.67
C GLY A 125 12.53 -8.44 -13.64
N PRO A 126 12.02 -7.94 -12.51
CA PRO A 126 10.61 -7.62 -12.36
C PRO A 126 10.24 -6.38 -13.18
N GLN A 127 9.25 -6.53 -14.06
CA GLN A 127 8.63 -5.45 -14.79
C GLN A 127 7.25 -5.18 -14.18
N PHE A 128 6.97 -3.94 -13.82
CA PHE A 128 5.70 -3.63 -13.17
C PHE A 128 5.21 -2.21 -13.44
N VAL A 129 3.89 -2.08 -13.41
CA VAL A 129 3.15 -0.83 -13.38
C VAL A 129 2.11 -0.95 -12.28
N THR A 130 2.02 0.05 -11.43
CA THR A 130 1.11 0.08 -10.29
C THR A 130 0.35 1.40 -10.23
N ALA A 131 -0.74 1.44 -9.47
CA ALA A 131 -1.50 2.66 -9.20
C ALA A 131 -0.63 3.79 -8.63
N ARG A 132 0.32 3.44 -7.73
CA ARG A 132 1.31 4.39 -7.17
C ARG A 132 2.24 4.93 -8.25
N GLY A 133 2.76 4.07 -9.14
CA GLY A 133 3.63 4.52 -10.23
C GLY A 133 2.95 5.55 -11.15
N TRP A 134 1.65 5.40 -11.42
CA TRP A 134 0.88 6.39 -12.17
C TRP A 134 0.70 7.71 -11.42
N GLU A 135 0.49 7.66 -10.12
CA GLU A 135 0.37 8.85 -9.27
C GLU A 135 1.69 9.62 -9.21
N ASP A 136 2.80 8.92 -8.95
CA ASP A 136 4.13 9.50 -8.90
C ASP A 136 4.54 10.10 -10.26
N LEU A 137 4.26 9.41 -11.37
CA LEU A 137 4.45 9.95 -12.72
C LEU A 137 3.61 11.22 -12.94
N SER A 138 2.36 11.23 -12.50
CA SER A 138 1.48 12.39 -12.59
C SER A 138 2.07 13.62 -11.88
N ALA A 139 2.62 13.42 -10.68
CA ALA A 139 3.29 14.47 -9.92
C ALA A 139 4.53 15.01 -10.68
N MET A 140 5.33 14.10 -11.24
CA MET A 140 6.50 14.47 -12.04
C MET A 140 6.11 15.23 -13.32
N LEU A 141 5.14 14.75 -14.09
CA LEU A 141 4.65 15.45 -15.29
C LEU A 141 4.13 16.84 -14.97
N THR A 142 3.46 16.99 -13.84
CA THR A 142 2.99 18.30 -13.37
C THR A 142 4.16 19.24 -13.06
N ALA A 143 5.22 18.73 -12.46
CA ALA A 143 6.44 19.50 -12.19
C ALA A 143 7.17 19.89 -13.50
N CYS A 144 7.34 18.94 -14.42
CA CYS A 144 7.95 19.21 -15.73
C CYS A 144 7.18 20.26 -16.50
N THR A 145 5.85 20.20 -16.53
CA THR A 145 4.99 21.20 -17.18
C THR A 145 5.18 22.59 -16.58
N LYS A 146 5.26 22.70 -15.25
CA LYS A 146 5.47 23.99 -14.56
C LYS A 146 6.84 24.60 -14.80
N LEU A 147 7.85 23.76 -15.00
CA LEU A 147 9.25 24.15 -15.14
C LEU A 147 9.71 24.20 -16.63
N ASP A 148 8.81 23.91 -17.55
CA ASP A 148 9.10 23.79 -18.99
C ASP A 148 10.24 22.80 -19.28
N LEU A 149 10.23 21.66 -18.59
CA LEU A 149 11.22 20.61 -18.75
C LEU A 149 10.75 19.54 -19.73
N PRO A 150 11.64 18.98 -20.56
CA PRO A 150 11.29 17.91 -21.48
C PRO A 150 10.94 16.62 -20.72
N VAL A 151 9.99 15.87 -21.27
CA VAL A 151 9.61 14.54 -20.80
C VAL A 151 9.99 13.54 -21.88
N ASP A 152 10.76 12.54 -21.51
CA ASP A 152 11.19 11.46 -22.39
C ASP A 152 10.86 10.06 -21.81
N GLU A 153 11.09 9.03 -22.61
CA GLU A 153 10.88 7.62 -22.23
C GLU A 153 11.71 7.22 -21.01
N ALA A 154 12.94 7.75 -20.89
CA ALA A 154 13.82 7.42 -19.78
C ALA A 154 13.27 7.95 -18.45
N LEU A 155 12.69 9.15 -18.46
CA LEU A 155 12.00 9.71 -17.30
C LEU A 155 10.76 8.88 -16.93
N ILE A 156 9.90 8.57 -17.89
CA ILE A 156 8.70 7.78 -17.68
C ILE A 156 9.05 6.39 -17.14
N GLY A 157 10.08 5.75 -17.67
CA GLY A 157 10.56 4.42 -17.26
C GLY A 157 11.06 4.34 -15.81
N GLN A 158 11.35 5.46 -15.16
CA GLN A 158 11.68 5.47 -13.73
C GLN A 158 10.47 5.18 -12.84
N TYR A 159 9.27 5.53 -13.30
CA TYR A 159 8.00 5.37 -12.58
C TYR A 159 7.23 4.13 -13.04
N LEU A 160 7.25 3.87 -14.36
CA LEU A 160 6.56 2.75 -14.99
C LEU A 160 7.61 1.76 -15.50
N ARG A 161 7.99 0.82 -14.64
CA ARG A 161 9.05 -0.16 -14.94
C ARG A 161 8.55 -1.30 -15.84
N HIS A 162 7.88 -0.94 -16.91
CA HIS A 162 7.40 -1.85 -17.94
C HIS A 162 7.65 -1.23 -19.32
N PRO A 163 8.56 -1.76 -20.14
CA PRO A 163 9.00 -1.12 -21.38
C PRO A 163 7.88 -0.83 -22.40
N GLU A 164 6.88 -1.71 -22.49
CA GLU A 164 5.73 -1.48 -23.37
C GLU A 164 4.82 -0.33 -22.93
N VAL A 165 4.88 0.05 -21.65
CA VAL A 165 4.01 1.10 -21.08
C VAL A 165 4.74 2.43 -21.03
N ALA A 166 6.07 2.39 -20.86
CA ALA A 166 6.90 3.60 -20.78
C ALA A 166 7.17 4.26 -22.14
N ARG A 167 7.00 3.52 -23.26
CA ARG A 167 7.06 4.01 -24.64
C ARG A 167 5.76 4.70 -25.04
#